data_6918b8c7b415575b8ea25d14e837f747
#
_entry.id   6918b8c7b415575b8ea25d14e837f747
#
_cell.length_a   1.000
_cell.length_b   1.000
_cell.length_c   1.000
_cell.angle_alpha   90.00
_cell.angle_beta   90.00
_cell.angle_gamma   90.00
#
_symmetry.space_group_name_H-M   'P 1'
#
loop_
_entity.id
_entity.type
_entity.pdbx_description
1 polymer ?
#
loop_
_entity_poly.entity_id
_entity_poly.type
_entity_poly.pdbx_seq_one_letter_code
_entity_poly.pdbx_strand_id
1 'polypeptide(L)'
;GIVAVSGNPRAGSRTLRVAQTLAGALAERLDAGAVTSLDLAEVAPQLFAAEAPDADRFAEVLAGATVAVVATPVYKASYTGLLKAFLDRYPSGGLRGVLAVPVVVSASPAHSFVAEHLLRPLLVELGASAPTRPFAVTESRLDDLDALAATWADEAAGVVAALLAARPA
;
A
#
# COMPACT_ATOMS: atom_id res chain seq x y z
N GLY A 1 -8.45 10.96 0.78
CA GLY A 1 -8.11 10.32 2.05
C GLY A 1 -6.94 9.35 1.93
N ILE A 2 -6.50 8.80 3.05
CA ILE A 2 -5.42 7.79 3.09
C ILE A 2 -6.05 6.40 3.09
N VAL A 3 -5.53 5.52 2.22
CA VAL A 3 -5.99 4.12 2.09
C VAL A 3 -4.84 3.17 2.43
N ALA A 4 -5.09 2.19 3.31
CA ALA A 4 -4.17 1.11 3.63
C ALA A 4 -4.64 -0.17 2.91
N VAL A 5 -3.78 -0.76 2.08
CA VAL A 5 -4.09 -1.97 1.29
C VAL A 5 -3.22 -3.12 1.76
N SER A 6 -3.83 -4.28 2.01
CA SER A 6 -3.12 -5.52 2.30
C SER A 6 -3.29 -6.53 1.17
N GLY A 7 -2.19 -6.88 0.51
CA GLY A 7 -2.12 -7.95 -0.50
C GLY A 7 -1.84 -9.33 0.08
N ASN A 8 -2.06 -9.55 1.38
CA ASN A 8 -1.90 -10.87 1.98
C ASN A 8 -3.14 -11.73 1.75
N PRO A 9 -3.02 -12.98 1.27
CA PRO A 9 -4.18 -13.87 1.07
C PRO A 9 -4.84 -14.34 2.37
N ARG A 10 -4.25 -14.07 3.53
CA ARG A 10 -4.83 -14.36 4.84
C ARG A 10 -5.47 -13.10 5.40
N ALA A 11 -6.78 -13.16 5.66
CA ALA A 11 -7.54 -12.08 6.28
C ALA A 11 -6.99 -11.72 7.68
N GLY A 12 -7.04 -10.45 8.05
CA GLY A 12 -6.57 -9.94 9.34
C GLY A 12 -5.07 -10.16 9.58
N SER A 13 -4.28 -10.19 8.51
CA SER A 13 -2.86 -10.56 8.53
C SER A 13 -1.97 -9.51 9.22
N ARG A 14 -0.74 -9.94 9.56
CA ARG A 14 0.33 -9.02 10.01
C ARG A 14 0.62 -7.94 8.95
N THR A 15 0.48 -8.26 7.67
CA THR A 15 0.63 -7.31 6.56
C THR A 15 -0.41 -6.20 6.63
N LEU A 16 -1.67 -6.53 6.92
CA LEU A 16 -2.73 -5.55 7.12
C LEU A 16 -2.40 -4.64 8.30
N ARG A 17 -1.98 -5.21 9.44
CA ARG A 17 -1.56 -4.42 10.60
C ARG A 17 -0.44 -3.45 10.24
N VAL A 18 0.58 -3.89 9.49
CA VAL A 18 1.68 -3.02 9.04
C VAL A 18 1.16 -1.88 8.17
N ALA A 19 0.28 -2.16 7.20
CA ALA A 19 -0.30 -1.15 6.34
C ALA A 19 -1.10 -0.11 7.15
N GLN A 20 -1.92 -0.55 8.08
CA GLN A 20 -2.74 0.30 8.94
C GLN A 20 -1.90 1.16 9.87
N THR A 21 -0.89 0.58 10.54
CA THR A 21 0.01 1.32 11.45
C THR A 21 0.79 2.39 10.69
N LEU A 22 1.33 2.06 9.51
CA LEU A 22 2.08 3.03 8.71
C LEU A 22 1.19 4.14 8.16
N ALA A 23 0.01 3.79 7.67
CA ALA A 23 -0.98 4.76 7.18
C ALA A 23 -1.49 5.66 8.31
N GLY A 24 -1.72 5.12 9.50
CA GLY A 24 -2.10 5.87 10.70
C GLY A 24 -1.02 6.86 11.13
N ALA A 25 0.23 6.41 11.21
CA ALA A 25 1.35 7.29 11.53
C ALA A 25 1.51 8.44 10.54
N LEU A 26 1.32 8.17 9.24
CA LEU A 26 1.35 9.22 8.22
C LEU A 26 0.13 10.15 8.32
N ALA A 27 -1.05 9.62 8.59
CA ALA A 27 -2.29 10.41 8.75
C ALA A 27 -2.16 11.42 9.90
N GLU A 28 -1.56 11.01 11.03
CA GLU A 28 -1.28 11.91 12.16
C GLU A 28 -0.37 13.07 11.78
N ARG A 29 0.71 12.81 10.98
CA ARG A 29 1.65 13.86 10.54
C ARG A 29 1.04 14.83 9.53
N LEU A 30 0.04 14.36 8.78
CA LEU A 30 -0.60 15.15 7.73
C LEU A 30 -1.92 15.78 8.18
N ASP A 31 -2.37 15.52 9.42
CA ASP A 31 -3.72 15.89 9.90
C ASP A 31 -4.83 15.45 8.93
N ALA A 32 -4.70 14.22 8.43
CA ALA A 32 -5.47 13.73 7.27
C ALA A 32 -6.77 12.97 7.63
N GLY A 33 -7.13 12.88 8.89
CA GLY A 33 -8.33 12.18 9.34
C GLY A 33 -8.21 10.64 9.29
N ALA A 34 -9.35 9.96 9.20
CA ALA A 34 -9.41 8.50 9.29
C ALA A 34 -8.80 7.79 8.07
N VAL A 35 -8.14 6.65 8.33
CA VAL A 35 -7.59 5.75 7.31
C VAL A 35 -8.66 4.72 6.90
N THR A 36 -8.84 4.55 5.58
CA THR A 36 -9.66 3.45 5.04
C THR A 36 -8.78 2.23 4.82
N SER A 37 -9.21 1.06 5.27
CA SER A 37 -8.47 -0.20 5.10
C SER A 37 -9.13 -1.10 4.06
N LEU A 38 -8.32 -1.68 3.17
CA LEU A 38 -8.71 -2.66 2.17
C LEU A 38 -7.91 -3.96 2.39
N ASP A 39 -8.55 -4.97 2.94
CA ASP A 39 -7.95 -6.32 3.05
C ASP A 39 -8.34 -7.14 1.82
N LEU A 40 -7.42 -7.31 0.88
CA LEU A 40 -7.70 -7.99 -0.39
C LEU A 40 -8.08 -9.47 -0.22
N ALA A 41 -7.82 -10.07 0.94
CA ALA A 41 -8.30 -11.43 1.26
C ALA A 41 -9.84 -11.51 1.21
N GLU A 42 -10.55 -10.41 1.53
CA GLU A 42 -12.02 -10.36 1.54
C GLU A 42 -12.60 -10.48 0.12
N VAL A 43 -11.89 -10.00 -0.88
CA VAL A 43 -12.32 -9.99 -2.28
C VAL A 43 -11.61 -11.01 -3.16
N ALA A 44 -10.72 -11.81 -2.58
CA ALA A 44 -9.92 -12.81 -3.31
C ALA A 44 -10.75 -13.74 -4.21
N PRO A 45 -11.94 -14.26 -3.77
CA PRO A 45 -12.76 -15.13 -4.62
C PRO A 45 -13.31 -14.44 -5.87
N GLN A 46 -13.41 -13.11 -5.86
CA GLN A 46 -14.00 -12.35 -6.97
C GLN A 46 -13.00 -11.93 -8.04
N LEU A 47 -11.68 -11.99 -7.79
CA LEU A 47 -10.67 -11.35 -8.65
C LEU A 47 -10.66 -11.91 -10.09
N PHE A 48 -11.06 -13.16 -10.28
CA PHE A 48 -11.15 -13.81 -11.59
C PHE A 48 -12.58 -14.11 -12.01
N ALA A 49 -13.57 -13.65 -11.25
CA ALA A 49 -14.97 -13.81 -11.60
C ALA A 49 -15.38 -12.78 -12.67
N ALA A 50 -16.39 -13.14 -13.47
CA ALA A 50 -16.95 -12.23 -14.49
C ALA A 50 -17.64 -11.02 -13.86
N GLU A 51 -18.25 -11.21 -12.68
CA GLU A 51 -18.85 -10.16 -11.86
C GLU A 51 -18.10 -10.12 -10.51
N ALA A 52 -17.62 -8.96 -10.13
CA ALA A 52 -16.77 -8.77 -8.96
C ALA A 52 -17.06 -7.46 -8.20
N PRO A 53 -18.31 -7.25 -7.76
CA PRO A 53 -18.77 -5.94 -7.26
C PRO A 53 -17.97 -5.43 -6.05
N ASP A 54 -17.54 -6.31 -5.14
CA ASP A 54 -16.73 -5.89 -4.00
C ASP A 54 -15.29 -5.58 -4.41
N ALA A 55 -14.70 -6.36 -5.33
CA ALA A 55 -13.37 -6.07 -5.85
C ALA A 55 -13.36 -4.77 -6.67
N ASP A 56 -14.43 -4.49 -7.43
CA ASP A 56 -14.59 -3.24 -8.16
C ASP A 56 -14.72 -2.04 -7.21
N ARG A 57 -15.52 -2.17 -6.15
CA ARG A 57 -15.61 -1.15 -5.11
C ARG A 57 -14.26 -0.90 -4.43
N PHE A 58 -13.49 -1.94 -4.12
CA PHE A 58 -12.13 -1.78 -3.57
C PHE A 58 -11.21 -1.05 -4.55
N ALA A 59 -11.32 -1.37 -5.84
CA ALA A 59 -10.56 -0.70 -6.88
C ALA A 59 -10.92 0.79 -6.99
N GLU A 60 -12.19 1.15 -6.94
CA GLU A 60 -12.65 2.55 -6.93
C GLU A 60 -12.14 3.31 -5.70
N VAL A 61 -12.21 2.71 -4.50
CA VAL A 61 -11.71 3.32 -3.27
C VAL A 61 -10.21 3.60 -3.37
N LEU A 62 -9.42 2.65 -3.88
CA LEU A 62 -7.99 2.84 -4.04
C LEU A 62 -7.66 3.88 -5.12
N ALA A 63 -8.37 3.89 -6.25
CA ALA A 63 -8.17 4.88 -7.30
C ALA A 63 -8.53 6.31 -6.86
N GLY A 64 -9.49 6.45 -5.95
CA GLY A 64 -9.88 7.74 -5.33
C GLY A 64 -9.00 8.18 -4.15
N ALA A 65 -7.99 7.40 -3.80
CA ALA A 65 -7.11 7.73 -2.68
C ALA A 65 -6.20 8.92 -3.00
N THR A 66 -5.98 9.75 -2.00
CA THR A 66 -4.95 10.80 -2.06
C THR A 66 -3.56 10.18 -1.83
N VAL A 67 -3.49 9.28 -0.83
CA VAL A 67 -2.31 8.49 -0.50
C VAL A 67 -2.73 7.04 -0.33
N ALA A 68 -1.97 6.11 -0.89
CA ALA A 68 -2.19 4.68 -0.75
C ALA A 68 -0.95 3.99 -0.17
N VAL A 69 -1.09 3.39 1.00
CA VAL A 69 -0.08 2.52 1.60
C VAL A 69 -0.37 1.09 1.13
N VAL A 70 0.43 0.60 0.18
CA VAL A 70 0.20 -0.70 -0.48
C VAL A 70 1.18 -1.72 0.07
N ALA A 71 0.68 -2.63 0.90
CA ALA A 71 1.48 -3.62 1.60
C ALA A 71 1.30 -5.04 1.03
N THR A 72 2.40 -5.77 0.94
CA THR A 72 2.43 -7.18 0.52
C THR A 72 3.38 -7.98 1.40
N PRO A 73 3.08 -9.24 1.74
CA PRO A 73 4.12 -10.15 2.20
C PRO A 73 5.00 -10.53 1.00
N VAL A 74 6.22 -10.97 1.28
CA VAL A 74 7.10 -11.47 0.22
C VAL A 74 6.91 -12.98 0.06
N TYR A 75 6.39 -13.39 -1.09
CA TYR A 75 6.26 -14.77 -1.51
C TYR A 75 7.14 -15.03 -2.74
N LYS A 76 8.04 -16.02 -2.65
CA LYS A 76 8.93 -16.38 -3.75
C LYS A 76 9.69 -15.16 -4.32
N ALA A 77 10.27 -14.36 -3.42
CA ALA A 77 11.05 -13.16 -3.73
C ALA A 77 10.25 -12.07 -4.51
N SER A 78 8.92 -12.03 -4.37
CA SER A 78 8.04 -11.05 -5.03
C SER A 78 6.85 -10.70 -4.16
N TYR A 79 6.05 -9.73 -4.63
CA TYR A 79 4.71 -9.48 -4.11
C TYR A 79 3.79 -10.67 -4.38
N THR A 80 2.66 -10.75 -3.69
CA THR A 80 1.72 -11.87 -3.84
C THR A 80 0.99 -11.84 -5.18
N GLY A 81 0.59 -13.03 -5.66
CA GLY A 81 -0.31 -13.14 -6.80
C GLY A 81 -1.68 -12.50 -6.53
N LEU A 82 -2.15 -12.48 -5.28
CA LEU A 82 -3.39 -11.80 -4.90
C LEU A 82 -3.31 -10.30 -5.18
N LEU A 83 -2.23 -9.63 -4.71
CA LEU A 83 -2.03 -8.21 -4.97
C LEU A 83 -1.94 -7.94 -6.47
N LYS A 84 -1.18 -8.77 -7.20
CA LYS A 84 -1.03 -8.61 -8.65
C LYS A 84 -2.37 -8.78 -9.39
N ALA A 85 -3.15 -9.82 -9.06
CA ALA A 85 -4.44 -10.05 -9.66
C ALA A 85 -5.45 -8.91 -9.40
N PHE A 86 -5.41 -8.30 -8.22
CA PHE A 86 -6.20 -7.12 -7.91
C PHE A 86 -5.75 -5.91 -8.72
N LEU A 87 -4.44 -5.64 -8.79
CA LEU A 87 -3.90 -4.49 -9.52
C LEU A 87 -4.04 -4.62 -11.03
N ASP A 88 -4.10 -5.85 -11.58
CA ASP A 88 -4.34 -6.11 -13.00
C ASP A 88 -5.76 -5.73 -13.47
N ARG A 89 -6.68 -5.44 -12.55
CA ARG A 89 -8.02 -4.95 -12.88
C ARG A 89 -8.03 -3.49 -13.34
N TYR A 90 -6.97 -2.72 -13.03
CA TYR A 90 -6.88 -1.33 -13.46
C TYR A 90 -6.51 -1.20 -14.94
N PRO A 91 -7.13 -0.25 -15.65
CA PRO A 91 -6.62 0.17 -16.95
C PRO A 91 -5.29 0.92 -16.78
N SER A 92 -4.57 1.13 -17.87
CA SER A 92 -3.37 1.96 -17.87
C SER A 92 -3.66 3.35 -17.28
N GLY A 93 -2.85 3.76 -16.31
CA GLY A 93 -3.05 5.03 -15.60
C GLY A 93 -4.21 5.03 -14.60
N GLY A 94 -4.76 3.87 -14.23
CA GLY A 94 -5.89 3.74 -13.30
C GLY A 94 -5.63 4.25 -11.87
N LEU A 95 -4.35 4.43 -11.50
CA LEU A 95 -3.95 5.05 -10.22
C LEU A 95 -3.35 6.46 -10.40
N ARG A 96 -3.63 7.11 -11.52
CA ARG A 96 -3.14 8.47 -11.77
C ARG A 96 -3.65 9.43 -10.70
N GLY A 97 -2.73 10.19 -10.12
CA GLY A 97 -3.05 11.11 -9.02
C GLY A 97 -2.92 10.49 -7.61
N VAL A 98 -2.72 9.19 -7.48
CA VAL A 98 -2.46 8.54 -6.18
C VAL A 98 -0.98 8.68 -5.81
N LEU A 99 -0.68 9.10 -4.57
CA LEU A 99 0.65 8.98 -3.98
C LEU A 99 0.77 7.61 -3.31
N ALA A 100 1.53 6.71 -3.91
CA ALA A 100 1.67 5.34 -3.43
C ALA A 100 2.91 5.16 -2.54
N VAL A 101 2.75 4.45 -1.45
CA VAL A 101 3.83 4.02 -0.55
C VAL A 101 3.98 2.50 -0.67
N PRO A 102 5.05 2.00 -1.30
CA PRO A 102 5.32 0.57 -1.38
C PRO A 102 5.75 0.02 -0.02
N VAL A 103 5.10 -1.05 0.43
CA VAL A 103 5.37 -1.68 1.72
C VAL A 103 5.56 -3.19 1.58
N VAL A 104 6.60 -3.73 2.19
CA VAL A 104 6.79 -5.19 2.25
C VAL A 104 7.02 -5.69 3.66
N VAL A 105 6.45 -6.84 3.94
CA VAL A 105 6.68 -7.64 5.15
C VAL A 105 7.34 -8.95 4.75
N SER A 106 8.53 -9.23 5.28
CA SER A 106 9.30 -10.39 4.87
C SER A 106 9.87 -11.15 6.07
N ALA A 107 10.21 -12.41 5.87
CA ALA A 107 10.91 -13.21 6.87
C ALA A 107 12.42 -12.86 6.96
N SER A 108 12.98 -12.26 5.89
CA SER A 108 14.41 -11.96 5.80
C SER A 108 14.67 -10.55 5.28
N PRO A 109 15.67 -9.83 5.82
CA PRO A 109 16.10 -8.53 5.30
C PRO A 109 16.56 -8.57 3.83
N ALA A 110 17.04 -9.74 3.37
CA ALA A 110 17.45 -9.94 1.96
C ALA A 110 16.31 -9.70 0.95
N HIS A 111 15.06 -9.74 1.40
CA HIS A 111 13.89 -9.50 0.55
C HIS A 111 13.38 -8.06 0.57
N SER A 112 14.05 -7.13 1.25
CA SER A 112 13.65 -5.71 1.30
C SER A 112 13.62 -5.06 -0.10
N PHE A 113 14.42 -5.56 -1.04
CA PHE A 113 14.49 -5.10 -2.44
C PHE A 113 13.13 -5.19 -3.16
N VAL A 114 12.23 -6.09 -2.74
CA VAL A 114 10.91 -6.30 -3.37
C VAL A 114 10.09 -5.02 -3.37
N ALA A 115 10.17 -4.21 -2.30
CA ALA A 115 9.45 -2.95 -2.22
C ALA A 115 9.91 -1.95 -3.28
N GLU A 116 11.22 -1.80 -3.44
CA GLU A 116 11.82 -0.82 -4.35
C GLU A 116 11.82 -1.31 -5.80
N HIS A 117 12.23 -2.55 -6.03
CA HIS A 117 12.53 -3.01 -7.39
C HIS A 117 11.39 -3.78 -8.07
N LEU A 118 10.37 -4.21 -7.32
CA LEU A 118 9.22 -4.93 -7.87
C LEU A 118 7.90 -4.21 -7.62
N LEU A 119 7.60 -3.82 -6.37
CA LEU A 119 6.31 -3.20 -6.06
C LEU A 119 6.22 -1.76 -6.54
N ARG A 120 7.26 -0.94 -6.34
CA ARG A 120 7.28 0.45 -6.82
C ARG A 120 7.06 0.53 -8.35
N PRO A 121 7.81 -0.20 -9.21
CA PRO A 121 7.58 -0.14 -10.65
C PRO A 121 6.16 -0.52 -11.06
N LEU A 122 5.55 -1.52 -10.40
CA LEU A 122 4.18 -1.92 -10.66
C LEU A 122 3.18 -0.78 -10.38
N LEU A 123 3.33 -0.09 -9.25
CA LEU A 123 2.46 1.04 -8.90
C LEU A 123 2.66 2.23 -9.84
N VAL A 124 3.90 2.49 -10.26
CA VAL A 124 4.23 3.56 -11.22
C VAL A 124 3.69 3.23 -12.60
N GLU A 125 3.73 1.98 -13.05
CA GLU A 125 3.12 1.53 -14.32
C GLU A 125 1.61 1.81 -14.34
N LEU A 126 0.94 1.70 -13.20
CA LEU A 126 -0.48 2.05 -13.06
C LEU A 126 -0.73 3.57 -12.96
N GLY A 127 0.30 4.39 -13.06
CA GLY A 127 0.21 5.85 -13.04
C GLY A 127 0.31 6.50 -11.66
N ALA A 128 0.52 5.74 -10.59
CA ALA A 128 0.75 6.30 -9.26
C ALA A 128 2.13 6.97 -9.18
N SER A 129 2.26 7.99 -8.33
CA SER A 129 3.55 8.54 -7.93
C SER A 129 4.01 7.90 -6.63
N ALA A 130 5.25 7.40 -6.56
CA ALA A 130 5.81 6.77 -5.37
C ALA A 130 7.06 7.53 -4.89
N PRO A 131 6.90 8.73 -4.29
CA PRO A 131 8.01 9.66 -4.06
C PRO A 131 8.81 9.36 -2.80
N THR A 132 8.26 8.55 -1.88
CA THR A 132 8.88 8.28 -0.58
C THR A 132 9.80 7.07 -0.64
N ARG A 133 10.71 6.95 0.32
CA ARG A 133 11.39 5.69 0.58
C ARG A 133 10.34 4.60 0.84
N PRO A 134 10.45 3.39 0.26
CA PRO A 134 9.55 2.30 0.60
C PRO A 134 9.74 1.88 2.05
N PHE A 135 8.70 1.27 2.62
CA PHE A 135 8.78 0.70 3.96
C PHE A 135 8.99 -0.83 3.86
N ALA A 136 10.09 -1.32 4.39
CA ALA A 136 10.38 -2.74 4.45
C ALA A 136 10.63 -3.16 5.90
N VAL A 137 9.87 -4.12 6.38
CA VAL A 137 9.98 -4.65 7.74
C VAL A 137 10.08 -6.17 7.74
N THR A 138 10.94 -6.71 8.59
CA THR A 138 10.99 -8.17 8.82
C THR A 138 10.00 -8.57 9.91
N GLU A 139 9.50 -9.79 9.82
CA GLU A 139 8.58 -10.34 10.82
C GLU A 139 9.14 -10.29 12.25
N SER A 140 10.46 -10.44 12.40
CA SER A 140 11.16 -10.34 13.69
C SER A 140 11.19 -8.94 14.29
N ARG A 141 10.84 -7.91 13.52
CA ARG A 141 10.83 -6.50 13.94
C ARG A 141 9.42 -5.95 14.16
N LEU A 142 8.38 -6.81 14.10
CA LEU A 142 6.99 -6.36 14.24
C LEU A 142 6.62 -5.91 15.66
N ASP A 143 7.40 -6.24 16.66
CA ASP A 143 7.23 -5.71 18.02
C ASP A 143 7.65 -4.23 18.11
N ASP A 144 8.53 -3.77 17.22
CA ASP A 144 8.97 -2.38 17.11
C ASP A 144 8.15 -1.56 16.10
N LEU A 145 7.07 -2.13 15.54
CA LEU A 145 6.37 -1.57 14.37
C LEU A 145 5.95 -0.12 14.55
N ASP A 146 5.40 0.24 15.71
CA ASP A 146 4.89 1.59 15.97
C ASP A 146 6.04 2.63 15.92
N ALA A 147 7.19 2.32 16.54
CA ALA A 147 8.36 3.18 16.50
C ALA A 147 8.95 3.30 15.08
N LEU A 148 9.00 2.19 14.34
CA LEU A 148 9.48 2.17 12.95
C LEU A 148 8.57 2.98 12.03
N ALA A 149 7.25 2.85 12.20
CA ALA A 149 6.25 3.58 11.42
C ALA A 149 6.31 5.07 11.72
N ALA A 150 6.43 5.46 13.00
CA ALA A 150 6.57 6.86 13.40
C ALA A 150 7.83 7.50 12.78
N THR A 151 8.98 6.83 12.87
CA THR A 151 10.24 7.31 12.29
C THR A 151 10.11 7.48 10.77
N TRP A 152 9.51 6.50 10.09
CA TRP A 152 9.30 6.59 8.64
C TRP A 152 8.34 7.72 8.28
N ALA A 153 7.26 7.91 9.04
CA ALA A 153 6.30 8.97 8.79
C ALA A 153 6.91 10.36 8.98
N ASP A 154 7.78 10.55 9.98
CA ASP A 154 8.53 11.79 10.19
C ASP A 154 9.40 12.15 8.96
N GLU A 155 10.04 11.16 8.33
CA GLU A 155 10.83 11.35 7.11
C GLU A 155 9.96 11.64 5.87
N ALA A 156 8.80 10.97 5.76
CA ALA A 156 7.97 10.98 4.54
C ALA A 156 7.00 12.15 4.49
N ALA A 157 6.50 12.61 5.64
CA ALA A 157 5.37 13.55 5.71
C ALA A 157 5.65 14.86 4.96
N GLY A 158 6.85 15.42 5.06
CA GLY A 158 7.21 16.67 4.38
C GLY A 158 7.10 16.59 2.87
N VAL A 159 7.61 15.51 2.28
CA VAL A 159 7.54 15.28 0.82
C VAL A 159 6.10 15.04 0.37
N VAL A 160 5.33 14.26 1.14
CA VAL A 160 3.93 13.99 0.83
C VAL A 160 3.11 15.27 0.90
N ALA A 161 3.25 16.06 1.98
CA ALA A 161 2.55 17.32 2.16
C ALA A 161 2.83 18.32 1.02
N ALA A 162 4.10 18.46 0.62
CA ALA A 162 4.49 19.34 -0.48
C ALA A 162 3.84 18.94 -1.81
N LEU A 163 3.79 17.65 -2.11
CA LEU A 163 3.15 17.15 -3.33
C LEU A 163 1.63 17.27 -3.29
N LEU A 164 1.01 17.13 -2.14
CA LEU A 164 -0.42 17.35 -1.98
C LEU A 164 -0.79 18.83 -2.17
N ALA A 165 0.00 19.73 -1.63
CA ALA A 165 -0.19 21.17 -1.80
C ALA A 165 0.02 21.67 -3.25
N ALA A 166 0.84 20.96 -4.02
CA ALA A 166 1.12 21.31 -5.42
C ALA A 166 0.05 20.79 -6.42
N ARG A 167 -0.97 20.06 -5.95
CA ARG A 167 -2.05 19.56 -6.83
C ARG A 167 -2.93 20.74 -7.28
N PRO A 168 -3.26 20.81 -8.57
CA PRO A 168 -4.29 21.73 -9.02
C PRO A 168 -5.63 21.37 -8.37
N ALA A 169 -6.40 22.40 -8.03
CA ALA A 169 -7.76 22.26 -7.49
C ALA A 169 -8.72 21.65 -8.52
#